data_f4eb6165ae0ece510896ba06c9522032
#
_entry.id   f4eb6165ae0ece510896ba06c9522032
#
_cell.length_a   1.000
_cell.length_b   1.000
_cell.length_c   1.000
_cell.angle_alpha   90.00
_cell.angle_beta   90.00
_cell.angle_gamma   90.00
#
_symmetry.space_group_name_H-M   'P 1'
#
loop_
_entity.id
_entity.type
_entity.pdbx_description
1 polymer ?
#
loop_
_entity_poly.entity_id
_entity_poly.type
_entity_poly.pdbx_seq_one_letter_code
_entity_poly.pdbx_strand_id
1 'polypeptide(L)'
;AEPPGKYPCPCCGHLTFPVPKEDALAYICPVCFWENDVFDPDEDAPSDENRGMTLRQGRENYRKWGAVREDLVRYARPPRPGEQPL
;
A
#
# COMPACT_ATOMS: atom_id res chain seq x y z
N ALA A 1 6.08 -19.37 -7.09
CA ALA A 1 5.98 -18.16 -6.26
C ALA A 1 6.25 -16.93 -7.12
N GLU A 2 5.48 -15.89 -6.90
CA GLU A 2 5.71 -14.64 -7.63
C GLU A 2 6.99 -13.98 -7.14
N PRO A 3 7.77 -13.36 -8.03
CA PRO A 3 8.93 -12.61 -7.59
C PRO A 3 8.48 -11.39 -6.78
N PRO A 4 9.32 -10.90 -5.85
CA PRO A 4 8.99 -9.68 -5.12
C PRO A 4 8.88 -8.50 -6.08
N GLY A 5 8.08 -7.50 -5.70
CA GLY A 5 7.96 -6.28 -6.48
C GLY A 5 9.26 -5.51 -6.50
N LYS A 6 9.40 -4.62 -7.49
CA LYS A 6 10.60 -3.80 -7.66
C LYS A 6 10.42 -2.37 -7.18
N TYR A 7 9.19 -1.96 -6.93
CA TYR A 7 8.85 -0.57 -6.62
C TYR A 7 8.15 -0.47 -5.27
N PRO A 8 8.38 0.60 -4.52
CA PRO A 8 7.80 0.72 -3.18
C PRO A 8 6.32 1.06 -3.23
N CYS A 9 5.58 0.44 -2.32
CA CYS A 9 4.20 0.84 -2.07
C CYS A 9 4.20 2.24 -1.45
N PRO A 10 3.38 3.17 -1.93
CA PRO A 10 3.37 4.52 -1.36
C PRO A 10 2.91 4.58 0.10
N CYS A 11 2.21 3.56 0.57
CA CYS A 11 1.72 3.52 1.95
C CYS A 11 2.72 2.87 2.90
N CYS A 12 3.07 1.61 2.70
CA CYS A 12 3.96 0.90 3.62
C CYS A 12 5.44 0.99 3.26
N GLY A 13 5.77 1.37 2.05
CA GLY A 13 7.15 1.51 1.61
C GLY A 13 7.83 0.22 1.22
N HIS A 14 7.17 -0.92 1.36
CA HIS A 14 7.76 -2.20 0.98
C HIS A 14 7.70 -2.40 -0.53
N LEU A 15 8.67 -3.15 -1.06
CA LEU A 15 8.82 -3.33 -2.51
C LEU A 15 7.84 -4.38 -3.02
N THR A 16 6.56 -4.01 -3.06
CA THR A 16 5.49 -4.92 -3.45
C THR A 16 4.88 -4.62 -4.82
N PHE A 17 5.14 -3.44 -5.36
CA PHE A 17 4.54 -3.04 -6.63
C PHE A 17 5.33 -3.60 -7.81
N PRO A 18 4.66 -4.21 -8.79
CA PRO A 18 5.34 -4.74 -9.99
C PRO A 18 5.75 -3.65 -10.97
N VAL A 19 5.16 -2.46 -10.87
CA VAL A 19 5.43 -1.29 -11.71
C VAL A 19 5.45 -0.06 -10.82
N PRO A 20 5.99 1.08 -11.31
CA PRO A 20 5.93 2.32 -10.52
C PRO A 20 4.50 2.69 -10.14
N LYS A 21 4.34 3.40 -9.03
CA LYS A 21 3.01 3.76 -8.53
C LYS A 21 2.18 4.53 -9.57
N GLU A 22 2.83 5.28 -10.44
CA GLU A 22 2.15 6.06 -11.48
C GLU A 22 1.46 5.16 -12.51
N ASP A 23 1.96 3.93 -12.66
CA ASP A 23 1.45 2.96 -13.63
C ASP A 23 0.64 1.83 -12.97
N ALA A 24 0.57 1.81 -11.65
CA ALA A 24 -0.07 0.72 -10.91
C ALA A 24 -1.52 1.09 -10.56
N LEU A 25 -2.36 1.19 -11.59
CA LEU A 25 -3.77 1.55 -11.42
C LEU A 25 -4.50 0.51 -10.57
N ALA A 26 -5.08 0.95 -9.46
CA ALA A 26 -5.89 0.12 -8.57
C ALA A 26 -5.18 -1.14 -8.05
N TYR A 27 -3.85 -1.15 -8.04
CA TYR A 27 -3.10 -2.28 -7.50
C TYR A 27 -3.21 -2.28 -5.97
N ILE A 28 -3.55 -3.43 -5.41
CA ILE A 28 -3.69 -3.57 -3.95
C ILE A 28 -2.42 -4.19 -3.38
N CYS A 29 -1.75 -3.46 -2.49
CA CYS A 29 -0.54 -3.95 -1.84
C CYS A 29 -0.86 -5.14 -0.93
N PRO A 30 -0.22 -6.29 -1.10
CA PRO A 30 -0.52 -7.46 -0.28
C PRO A 30 -0.06 -7.32 1.17
N VAL A 31 0.82 -6.38 1.47
CA VAL A 31 1.33 -6.16 2.81
C VAL A 31 0.42 -5.27 3.64
N CYS A 32 0.00 -4.12 3.10
CA CYS A 32 -0.81 -3.16 3.87
C CYS A 32 -2.26 -3.06 3.38
N PHE A 33 -2.56 -3.57 2.20
CA PHE A 33 -3.88 -3.52 1.56
C PHE A 33 -4.31 -2.11 1.15
N TRP A 34 -3.34 -1.21 0.95
CA TRP A 34 -3.63 0.07 0.31
C TRP A 34 -3.91 -0.16 -1.17
N GLU A 35 -5.03 0.35 -1.67
CA GLU A 35 -5.32 0.32 -3.10
C GLU A 35 -4.75 1.58 -3.73
N ASN A 36 -3.80 1.40 -4.65
CA ASN A 36 -3.09 2.53 -5.24
C ASN A 36 -4.01 3.38 -6.11
N ASP A 37 -4.07 4.68 -5.81
CA ASP A 37 -4.92 5.63 -6.51
C ASP A 37 -4.04 6.58 -7.31
N VAL A 38 -3.95 6.34 -8.63
CA VAL A 38 -3.10 7.14 -9.51
C VAL A 38 -3.66 8.52 -9.78
N PHE A 39 -4.93 8.76 -9.43
CA PHE A 39 -5.58 10.03 -9.64
C PHE A 39 -5.44 10.98 -8.45
N ASP A 40 -4.85 10.53 -7.38
CA ASP A 40 -4.78 11.28 -6.13
C ASP A 40 -3.36 11.28 -5.60
N PRO A 41 -2.46 12.07 -6.21
CA PRO A 41 -1.05 12.05 -5.84
C PRO A 41 -0.75 12.70 -4.48
N ASP A 42 -1.67 13.49 -3.94
CA ASP A 42 -1.47 14.20 -2.68
C ASP A 42 -1.76 13.27 -1.50
N GLU A 43 -0.82 13.18 -0.56
CA GLU A 43 -0.96 12.32 0.61
C GLU A 43 -2.06 12.75 1.56
N ASP A 44 -2.57 13.98 1.43
CA ASP A 44 -3.65 14.50 2.27
C ASP A 44 -5.00 14.55 1.54
N ALA A 45 -5.06 14.09 0.28
CA ALA A 45 -6.31 14.03 -0.45
C ALA A 45 -7.07 12.74 -0.16
N PRO A 46 -8.40 12.80 0.07
CA PRO A 46 -9.17 11.58 0.29
C PRO A 46 -9.15 10.71 -0.96
N SER A 47 -8.86 9.43 -0.79
CA SER A 47 -8.81 8.48 -1.89
C SER A 47 -10.11 7.71 -1.99
N ASP A 48 -10.82 7.84 -3.10
CA ASP A 48 -12.07 7.11 -3.33
C ASP A 48 -11.83 5.60 -3.37
N GLU A 49 -10.66 5.18 -3.87
CA GLU A 49 -10.31 3.77 -3.91
C GLU A 49 -10.12 3.17 -2.51
N ASN A 50 -9.88 4.02 -1.51
CA ASN A 50 -9.66 3.63 -0.13
C ASN A 50 -10.73 4.19 0.80
N ARG A 51 -11.95 4.33 0.31
CA ARG A 51 -13.12 4.79 1.07
C ARG A 51 -12.94 6.18 1.69
N GLY A 52 -12.27 7.06 0.97
CA GLY A 52 -12.04 8.42 1.44
C GLY A 52 -10.86 8.57 2.39
N MET A 53 -10.11 7.50 2.64
CA MET A 53 -8.92 7.57 3.49
C MET A 53 -7.79 8.29 2.74
N THR A 54 -7.07 9.15 3.45
CA THR A 54 -5.86 9.77 2.88
C THR A 54 -4.69 8.81 2.99
N LEU A 55 -3.67 9.02 2.15
CA LEU A 55 -2.46 8.21 2.22
C LEU A 55 -1.78 8.37 3.58
N ARG A 56 -1.79 9.58 4.14
CA ARG A 56 -1.24 9.83 5.47
C ARG A 56 -1.95 8.98 6.53
N GLN A 57 -3.28 8.91 6.47
CA GLN A 57 -4.05 8.07 7.39
C GLN A 57 -3.73 6.59 7.19
N GLY A 58 -3.58 6.15 5.93
CA GLY A 58 -3.19 4.78 5.62
C GLY A 58 -1.84 4.41 6.22
N ARG A 59 -0.87 5.31 6.11
CA ARG A 59 0.46 5.10 6.69
C ARG A 59 0.41 4.99 8.22
N GLU A 60 -0.36 5.85 8.87
CA GLU A 60 -0.53 5.80 10.32
C GLU A 60 -1.21 4.52 10.75
N ASN A 61 -2.26 4.11 10.03
CA ASN A 61 -2.98 2.88 10.33
C ASN A 61 -2.10 1.65 10.14
N TYR A 62 -1.26 1.64 9.11
CA TYR A 62 -0.34 0.54 8.89
C TYR A 62 0.64 0.41 10.06
N ARG A 63 1.19 1.52 10.54
CA ARG A 63 2.09 1.49 11.70
C ARG A 63 1.40 0.98 12.96
N LYS A 64 0.10 1.25 13.06
CA LYS A 64 -0.68 0.88 14.24
C LYS A 64 -1.18 -0.57 14.20
N TRP A 65 -1.64 -1.03 13.02
CA TRP A 65 -2.31 -2.32 12.90
C TRP A 65 -1.63 -3.30 11.94
N GLY A 66 -0.72 -2.86 11.10
CA GLY A 66 -0.14 -3.69 10.05
C GLY A 66 -0.99 -3.76 8.81
N ALA A 67 -2.00 -2.90 8.69
CA ALA A 67 -2.85 -2.76 7.51
C ALA A 67 -3.46 -1.37 7.52
N VAL A 68 -4.00 -0.92 6.38
CA VAL A 68 -4.57 0.43 6.27
C VAL A 68 -5.92 0.55 6.98
N ARG A 69 -6.59 -0.56 7.27
CA ARG A 69 -7.83 -0.58 8.05
C ARG A 69 -7.82 -1.80 8.96
N GLU A 70 -8.47 -1.67 10.11
CA GLU A 70 -8.52 -2.74 11.09
C GLU A 70 -9.18 -4.00 10.53
N ASP A 71 -10.22 -3.84 9.71
CA ASP A 71 -10.92 -4.98 9.10
C ASP A 71 -10.09 -5.70 8.05
N LEU A 72 -9.00 -5.11 7.57
CA LEU A 72 -8.12 -5.73 6.59
C LEU A 72 -6.92 -6.44 7.19
N VAL A 73 -6.74 -6.35 8.50
CA VAL A 73 -5.59 -6.97 9.18
C VAL A 73 -5.51 -8.47 8.88
N ARG A 74 -6.65 -9.13 8.82
CA ARG A 74 -6.69 -10.58 8.55
C ARG A 74 -6.21 -10.96 7.15
N TYR A 75 -6.23 -10.03 6.21
CA TYR A 75 -5.82 -10.28 4.83
C TYR A 75 -4.40 -9.81 4.55
N ALA A 76 -3.89 -8.88 5.35
CA ALA A 76 -2.54 -8.36 5.20
C ALA A 76 -1.53 -9.40 5.66
N ARG A 77 -0.35 -9.36 5.08
CA ARG A 77 0.74 -10.26 5.48
C ARG A 77 2.00 -9.46 5.78
N PRO A 78 2.91 -10.01 6.59
CA PRO A 78 4.21 -9.37 6.78
C PRO A 78 4.98 -9.29 5.45
N PRO A 79 5.87 -8.30 5.29
CA PRO A 79 6.70 -8.24 4.09
C PRO A 79 7.65 -9.43 4.03
N ARG A 80 7.89 -9.91 2.81
CA ARG A 80 8.87 -10.97 2.56
C ARG A 80 10.28 -10.38 2.50
N PRO A 81 11.33 -11.21 2.64
CA PRO A 81 12.70 -10.69 2.61
C PRO A 81 13.04 -9.86 1.38
N GLY A 82 12.55 -10.22 0.19
CA GLY A 82 12.81 -9.46 -1.03
C GLY A 82 12.00 -8.18 -1.16
N GLU A 83 11.10 -7.90 -0.25
CA GLU A 83 10.23 -6.73 -0.26
C GLU A 83 10.68 -5.63 0.68
N GLN A 84 11.77 -5.84 1.41
CA GLN A 84 12.28 -4.83 2.33
C GLN A 84 12.83 -3.64 1.54
N PRO A 85 12.57 -2.39 1.98
CA PRO A 85 13.16 -1.23 1.33
C PRO A 85 14.67 -1.24 1.46
N LEU A 86 15.33 -0.70 0.46
CA LEU A 86 16.79 -0.59 0.44
C LEU A 86 17.27 0.50 1.39
#